data_5bc059ea8381c939671d9000ef253254
#
_entry.id   5bc059ea8381c939671d9000ef253254
#
_cell.length_a   1.000
_cell.length_b   1.000
_cell.length_c   1.000
_cell.angle_alpha   90.00
_cell.angle_beta   90.00
_cell.angle_gamma   90.00
#
_symmetry.space_group_name_H-M   'P 1'
#
loop_
_entity.id
_entity.type
_entity.pdbx_description
1 polymer ?
#
loop_
_entity_poly.entity_id
_entity_poly.type
_entity_poly.pdbx_seq_one_letter_code
_entity_poly.pdbx_strand_id
1 'polypeptide(L)'
;LRGLDGKQLVRIRELLHECASGVGGEISARQRAGRLAEAYLRLDDEGRATFLRVIATEFGPDPQLVAKAHADYQAAIDSNDRWTAESALRNAMRSSRLRLLTQFTALPQGVKFLVDLRADLLRLIGQDPALRSLDRELETRLSAWFDVGFLELQRITWNSPAKQLEKLIEYEAVHEIRSWSDLKNRLDSDRRCYAFFHPRMPMEPLIFVEVALTDKLADNVQTLLDEHAPVFDAPRANTAIFYSISNTQVG
;
A
#
# COMPACT_ATOMS: atom_id res chain seq x y z
N LEU A 1 -7.11 -13.54 17.54
CA LEU A 1 -7.54 -13.72 16.16
C LEU A 1 -8.52 -14.88 16.10
N ARG A 2 -9.62 -14.75 15.37
CA ARG A 2 -10.69 -15.77 15.28
C ARG A 2 -11.12 -15.89 13.82
N GLY A 3 -11.45 -17.09 13.41
CA GLY A 3 -12.17 -17.35 12.15
C GLY A 3 -13.56 -16.70 12.16
N LEU A 4 -14.13 -16.46 10.99
CA LEU A 4 -15.49 -15.93 10.86
C LEU A 4 -16.53 -17.02 11.16
N ASP A 5 -17.34 -16.82 12.19
CA ASP A 5 -18.56 -17.60 12.37
C ASP A 5 -19.66 -17.14 11.41
N GLY A 6 -20.72 -17.96 11.25
CA GLY A 6 -21.79 -17.66 10.31
C GLY A 6 -22.52 -16.34 10.59
N LYS A 7 -22.69 -15.94 11.86
CA LYS A 7 -23.34 -14.67 12.23
C LYS A 7 -22.45 -13.48 11.93
N GLN A 8 -21.14 -13.61 12.20
CA GLN A 8 -20.15 -12.58 11.88
C GLN A 8 -20.04 -12.36 10.37
N LEU A 9 -20.06 -13.44 9.59
CA LEU A 9 -20.02 -13.37 8.12
C LEU A 9 -21.24 -12.63 7.55
N VAL A 10 -22.45 -12.94 8.05
CA VAL A 10 -23.67 -12.20 7.65
C VAL A 10 -23.53 -10.72 7.97
N ARG A 11 -23.08 -10.38 9.18
CA ARG A 11 -22.91 -8.99 9.59
C ARG A 11 -21.86 -8.24 8.76
N ILE A 12 -20.76 -8.90 8.42
CA ILE A 12 -19.72 -8.32 7.55
C ILE A 12 -20.25 -8.09 6.14
N ARG A 13 -21.01 -9.03 5.57
CA ARG A 13 -21.65 -8.86 4.26
C ARG A 13 -22.60 -7.65 4.25
N GLU A 14 -23.46 -7.51 5.25
CA GLU A 14 -24.34 -6.36 5.38
C GLU A 14 -23.55 -5.04 5.38
N LEU A 15 -22.52 -4.93 6.21
CA LEU A 15 -21.66 -3.74 6.27
C LEU A 15 -20.93 -3.46 4.94
N LEU A 16 -20.46 -4.49 4.25
CA LEU A 16 -19.82 -4.36 2.94
C LEU A 16 -20.82 -3.83 1.90
N HIS A 17 -22.05 -4.35 1.86
CA HIS A 17 -23.11 -3.87 0.97
C HIS A 17 -23.52 -2.43 1.29
N GLU A 18 -23.66 -2.07 2.57
CA GLU A 18 -23.91 -0.69 2.98
C GLU A 18 -22.79 0.27 2.55
N CYS A 19 -21.52 -0.14 2.67
CA CYS A 19 -20.39 0.64 2.19
C CYS A 19 -20.39 0.77 0.65
N ALA A 20 -20.65 -0.31 -0.07
CA ALA A 20 -20.66 -0.31 -1.53
C ALA A 20 -21.81 0.49 -2.12
N SER A 21 -22.98 0.55 -1.46
CA SER A 21 -24.16 1.31 -1.91
C SER A 21 -23.92 2.82 -1.89
N GLY A 22 -23.02 3.31 -1.03
CA GLY A 22 -22.75 4.74 -0.87
C GLY A 22 -23.92 5.53 -0.25
N VAL A 23 -24.92 4.85 0.30
CA VAL A 23 -26.07 5.48 0.95
C VAL A 23 -25.65 6.08 2.28
N GLY A 24 -26.06 7.32 2.53
CA GLY A 24 -25.76 8.08 3.73
C GLY A 24 -24.65 9.12 3.54
N GLY A 25 -24.57 10.08 4.47
CA GLY A 25 -23.57 11.13 4.41
C GLY A 25 -22.13 10.62 4.67
N GLU A 26 -21.17 11.49 4.44
CA GLU A 26 -19.72 11.21 4.60
C GLU A 26 -19.35 10.66 5.99
N ILE A 27 -19.98 11.17 7.06
CA ILE A 27 -19.75 10.70 8.44
C ILE A 27 -20.15 9.23 8.60
N SER A 28 -21.32 8.85 8.05
CA SER A 28 -21.82 7.47 8.11
C SER A 28 -20.93 6.51 7.30
N ALA A 29 -20.45 6.95 6.12
CA ALA A 29 -19.53 6.17 5.31
C ALA A 29 -18.21 5.90 6.04
N ARG A 30 -17.65 6.93 6.68
CA ARG A 30 -16.42 6.81 7.50
C ARG A 30 -16.60 5.86 8.67
N GLN A 31 -17.73 5.94 9.38
CA GLN A 31 -18.01 5.04 10.51
C GLN A 31 -18.13 3.58 10.05
N ARG A 32 -18.81 3.31 8.92
CA ARG A 32 -18.92 1.95 8.37
C ARG A 32 -17.55 1.40 7.95
N ALA A 33 -16.77 2.20 7.23
CA ALA A 33 -15.41 1.83 6.86
C ALA A 33 -14.54 1.53 8.09
N GLY A 34 -14.65 2.33 9.15
CA GLY A 34 -13.94 2.10 10.43
C GLY A 34 -14.31 0.76 11.06
N ARG A 35 -15.61 0.45 11.16
CA ARG A 35 -16.09 -0.84 11.70
C ARG A 35 -15.60 -2.04 10.88
N LEU A 36 -15.59 -1.91 9.55
CA LEU A 36 -15.08 -2.97 8.67
C LEU A 36 -13.57 -3.17 8.84
N ALA A 37 -12.79 -2.08 8.91
CA ALA A 37 -11.35 -2.16 9.13
C ALA A 37 -11.03 -2.81 10.48
N GLU A 38 -11.71 -2.39 11.56
CA GLU A 38 -11.57 -3.02 12.88
C GLU A 38 -11.95 -4.49 12.87
N ALA A 39 -13.04 -4.86 12.18
CA ALA A 39 -13.47 -6.25 12.05
C ALA A 39 -12.39 -7.07 11.34
N TYR A 40 -11.86 -6.57 10.21
CA TYR A 40 -10.80 -7.22 9.44
C TYR A 40 -9.53 -7.46 10.27
N LEU A 41 -9.08 -6.44 11.00
CA LEU A 41 -7.86 -6.52 11.81
C LEU A 41 -7.93 -7.56 12.94
N ARG A 42 -9.15 -7.95 13.37
CA ARG A 42 -9.37 -8.97 14.41
C ARG A 42 -9.44 -10.39 13.85
N LEU A 43 -9.46 -10.55 12.53
CA LEU A 43 -9.54 -11.87 11.89
C LEU A 43 -8.17 -12.55 11.85
N ASP A 44 -8.20 -13.88 11.93
CA ASP A 44 -7.08 -14.72 11.54
C ASP A 44 -6.98 -14.87 10.02
N ASP A 45 -6.01 -15.62 9.53
CA ASP A 45 -5.75 -15.80 8.11
C ASP A 45 -6.94 -16.42 7.35
N GLU A 46 -7.65 -17.36 7.93
CA GLU A 46 -8.84 -17.97 7.34
C GLU A 46 -9.98 -16.96 7.24
N GLY A 47 -10.20 -16.20 8.31
CA GLY A 47 -11.19 -15.12 8.33
C GLY A 47 -10.86 -14.03 7.33
N ARG A 48 -9.60 -13.61 7.22
CA ARG A 48 -9.14 -12.63 6.21
C ARG A 48 -9.33 -13.14 4.79
N ALA A 49 -8.97 -14.39 4.51
CA ALA A 49 -9.19 -15.00 3.21
C ALA A 49 -10.68 -15.03 2.84
N THR A 50 -11.54 -15.36 3.80
CA THR A 50 -13.00 -15.37 3.61
C THR A 50 -13.54 -13.95 3.36
N PHE A 51 -13.10 -12.97 4.13
CA PHE A 51 -13.46 -11.55 3.94
C PHE A 51 -13.07 -11.05 2.54
N LEU A 52 -11.83 -11.31 2.12
CA LEU A 52 -11.33 -10.91 0.81
C LEU A 52 -12.07 -11.62 -0.32
N ARG A 53 -12.42 -12.92 -0.13
CA ARG A 53 -13.19 -13.68 -1.11
C ARG A 53 -14.61 -13.12 -1.29
N VAL A 54 -15.26 -12.70 -0.21
CA VAL A 54 -16.57 -12.01 -0.29
C VAL A 54 -16.46 -10.76 -1.14
N ILE A 55 -15.45 -9.91 -0.90
CA ILE A 55 -15.24 -8.72 -1.74
C ILE A 55 -15.00 -9.12 -3.20
N ALA A 56 -14.17 -10.11 -3.43
CA ALA A 56 -13.81 -10.54 -4.77
C ALA A 56 -14.98 -11.11 -5.56
N THR A 57 -15.90 -11.84 -4.93
CA THR A 57 -16.98 -12.54 -5.62
C THR A 57 -18.29 -11.79 -5.65
N GLU A 58 -18.63 -11.04 -4.59
CA GLU A 58 -19.95 -10.42 -4.46
C GLU A 58 -19.98 -8.95 -4.96
N PHE A 59 -18.81 -8.31 -5.14
CA PHE A 59 -18.70 -6.90 -5.54
C PHE A 59 -18.06 -6.71 -6.92
N GLY A 60 -17.99 -7.77 -7.73
CA GLY A 60 -17.55 -7.69 -9.12
C GLY A 60 -18.58 -7.04 -10.05
N PRO A 61 -18.28 -6.97 -11.36
CA PRO A 61 -19.27 -6.60 -12.37
C PRO A 61 -20.45 -7.59 -12.36
N ASP A 62 -21.65 -7.07 -12.55
CA ASP A 62 -22.85 -7.93 -12.69
C ASP A 62 -22.81 -8.66 -14.04
N PRO A 63 -22.73 -10.02 -14.07
CA PRO A 63 -22.62 -10.79 -15.30
C PRO A 63 -23.81 -10.57 -16.27
N GLN A 64 -25.03 -10.33 -15.74
CA GLN A 64 -26.21 -10.12 -16.57
C GLN A 64 -26.17 -8.74 -17.26
N LEU A 65 -25.78 -7.70 -16.52
CA LEU A 65 -25.58 -6.37 -17.09
C LEU A 65 -24.47 -6.34 -18.12
N VAL A 66 -23.35 -7.04 -17.85
CA VAL A 66 -22.24 -7.16 -18.80
C VAL A 66 -22.68 -7.88 -20.07
N ALA A 67 -23.37 -9.02 -19.95
CA ALA A 67 -23.84 -9.78 -21.10
C ALA A 67 -24.79 -8.95 -21.97
N LYS A 68 -25.72 -8.22 -21.37
CA LYS A 68 -26.65 -7.31 -22.10
C LYS A 68 -25.87 -6.20 -22.80
N ALA A 69 -25.04 -5.47 -22.09
CA ALA A 69 -24.28 -4.35 -22.66
C ALA A 69 -23.31 -4.81 -23.76
N HIS A 70 -22.76 -6.01 -23.66
CA HIS A 70 -21.95 -6.61 -24.71
C HIS A 70 -22.77 -6.92 -25.97
N ALA A 71 -23.96 -7.49 -25.83
CA ALA A 71 -24.85 -7.75 -26.96
C ALA A 71 -25.26 -6.42 -27.64
N ASP A 72 -25.60 -5.39 -26.88
CA ASP A 72 -25.96 -4.06 -27.38
C ASP A 72 -24.77 -3.44 -28.14
N TYR A 73 -23.54 -3.57 -27.63
CA TYR A 73 -22.33 -3.09 -28.31
C TYR A 73 -22.08 -3.83 -29.63
N GLN A 74 -22.23 -5.15 -29.65
CA GLN A 74 -22.06 -5.94 -30.87
C GLN A 74 -23.09 -5.54 -31.96
N ALA A 75 -24.33 -5.29 -31.56
CA ALA A 75 -25.38 -4.84 -32.48
C ALA A 75 -25.12 -3.43 -33.05
N ALA A 76 -24.45 -2.58 -32.30
CA ALA A 76 -24.18 -1.18 -32.66
C ALA A 76 -22.82 -0.94 -33.33
N ILE A 77 -22.01 -1.96 -33.55
CA ILE A 77 -20.58 -1.83 -33.90
C ILE A 77 -20.35 -1.03 -35.19
N ASP A 78 -21.24 -1.15 -36.17
CA ASP A 78 -21.18 -0.47 -37.46
C ASP A 78 -22.10 0.74 -37.56
N SER A 79 -22.67 1.21 -36.44
CA SER A 79 -23.61 2.33 -36.38
C SER A 79 -23.03 3.54 -35.62
N ASN A 80 -23.75 4.68 -35.71
CA ASN A 80 -23.41 5.87 -34.94
C ASN A 80 -23.60 5.66 -33.42
N ASP A 81 -24.42 4.67 -33.03
CA ASP A 81 -24.70 4.37 -31.61
C ASP A 81 -23.56 3.61 -30.92
N ARG A 82 -22.53 3.20 -31.67
CA ARG A 82 -21.38 2.46 -31.15
C ARG A 82 -20.74 3.11 -29.93
N TRP A 83 -20.55 4.42 -29.93
CA TRP A 83 -19.92 5.15 -28.83
C TRP A 83 -20.74 5.14 -27.54
N THR A 84 -22.07 5.21 -27.70
CA THR A 84 -22.98 5.09 -26.55
C THR A 84 -22.97 3.67 -25.99
N ALA A 85 -23.04 2.66 -26.87
CA ALA A 85 -22.97 1.25 -26.48
C ALA A 85 -21.62 0.88 -25.86
N GLU A 86 -20.49 1.39 -26.38
CA GLU A 86 -19.17 1.23 -25.79
C GLU A 86 -19.10 1.79 -24.37
N SER A 87 -19.65 3.00 -24.16
CA SER A 87 -19.71 3.62 -22.84
C SER A 87 -20.57 2.83 -21.86
N ALA A 88 -21.70 2.28 -22.33
CA ALA A 88 -22.57 1.42 -21.55
C ALA A 88 -21.86 0.13 -21.14
N LEU A 89 -21.14 -0.51 -22.05
CA LEU A 89 -20.34 -1.72 -21.78
C LEU A 89 -19.22 -1.44 -20.76
N ARG A 90 -18.46 -0.36 -20.92
CA ARG A 90 -17.45 0.04 -19.92
C ARG A 90 -18.07 0.25 -18.54
N ASN A 91 -19.24 0.86 -18.48
CA ASN A 91 -19.95 1.08 -17.21
C ASN A 91 -20.44 -0.22 -16.59
N ALA A 92 -20.98 -1.15 -17.39
CA ALA A 92 -21.40 -2.47 -16.93
C ALA A 92 -20.23 -3.30 -16.38
N MET A 93 -19.04 -3.15 -16.94
CA MET A 93 -17.82 -3.82 -16.49
C MET A 93 -17.19 -3.21 -15.24
N ARG A 94 -17.68 -2.07 -14.73
CA ARG A 94 -17.17 -1.48 -13.50
C ARG A 94 -17.54 -2.33 -12.30
N SER A 95 -16.51 -2.73 -11.58
CA SER A 95 -16.62 -3.40 -10.30
C SER A 95 -16.99 -2.40 -9.19
N SER A 96 -17.81 -2.81 -8.24
CA SER A 96 -18.03 -2.03 -7.01
C SER A 96 -16.94 -2.24 -5.95
N ARG A 97 -16.02 -3.20 -6.16
CA ARG A 97 -14.89 -3.50 -5.26
C ARG A 97 -14.05 -2.26 -4.97
N LEU A 98 -13.63 -1.55 -6.02
CA LEU A 98 -12.80 -0.35 -5.85
C LEU A 98 -13.52 0.77 -5.13
N ARG A 99 -14.83 0.96 -5.40
CA ARG A 99 -15.64 1.95 -4.66
C ARG A 99 -15.72 1.61 -3.19
N LEU A 100 -15.93 0.33 -2.86
CA LEU A 100 -15.91 -0.19 -1.50
C LEU A 100 -14.56 0.06 -0.83
N LEU A 101 -13.46 -0.36 -1.46
CA LEU A 101 -12.11 -0.21 -0.91
C LEU A 101 -11.70 1.27 -0.75
N THR A 102 -12.14 2.13 -1.66
CA THR A 102 -11.88 3.58 -1.57
C THR A 102 -12.50 4.22 -0.31
N GLN A 103 -13.56 3.64 0.27
CA GLN A 103 -14.13 4.16 1.52
C GLN A 103 -13.11 4.13 2.67
N PHE A 104 -12.19 3.17 2.68
CA PHE A 104 -11.16 3.08 3.73
C PHE A 104 -10.20 4.27 3.69
N THR A 105 -10.02 4.94 2.55
CA THR A 105 -9.13 6.11 2.47
C THR A 105 -9.61 7.31 3.29
N ALA A 106 -10.89 7.33 3.68
CA ALA A 106 -11.43 8.34 4.60
C ALA A 106 -10.94 8.18 6.05
N LEU A 107 -10.36 7.02 6.38
CA LEU A 107 -9.78 6.76 7.71
C LEU A 107 -8.40 7.40 7.83
N PRO A 108 -7.96 7.80 9.04
CA PRO A 108 -6.66 8.42 9.27
C PRO A 108 -5.47 7.62 8.74
N GLN A 109 -5.53 6.29 8.81
CA GLN A 109 -4.52 5.36 8.29
C GLN A 109 -5.06 4.52 7.11
N GLY A 110 -6.04 5.03 6.40
CA GLY A 110 -6.78 4.25 5.41
C GLY A 110 -5.95 3.81 4.21
N VAL A 111 -5.01 4.62 3.75
CA VAL A 111 -4.09 4.24 2.66
C VAL A 111 -3.14 3.14 3.13
N LYS A 112 -2.56 3.28 4.32
CA LYS A 112 -1.71 2.23 4.93
C LYS A 112 -2.50 0.93 5.11
N PHE A 113 -3.75 1.02 5.60
CA PHE A 113 -4.62 -0.14 5.73
C PHE A 113 -4.81 -0.89 4.40
N LEU A 114 -4.99 -0.16 3.28
CA LEU A 114 -5.14 -0.79 1.96
C LEU A 114 -3.84 -1.43 1.46
N VAL A 115 -2.70 -0.84 1.77
CA VAL A 115 -1.38 -1.45 1.48
C VAL A 115 -1.22 -2.76 2.26
N ASP A 116 -1.53 -2.75 3.56
CA ASP A 116 -1.45 -3.95 4.41
C ASP A 116 -2.48 -5.02 3.99
N LEU A 117 -3.69 -4.60 3.61
CA LEU A 117 -4.71 -5.50 3.07
C LEU A 117 -4.22 -6.16 1.77
N ARG A 118 -3.52 -5.43 0.90
CA ARG A 118 -2.91 -6.03 -0.29
C ARG A 118 -1.78 -7.00 0.06
N ALA A 119 -0.96 -6.70 1.06
CA ALA A 119 0.07 -7.62 1.56
C ALA A 119 -0.56 -8.94 2.04
N ASP A 120 -1.66 -8.86 2.80
CA ASP A 120 -2.42 -10.05 3.19
C ASP A 120 -3.02 -10.78 1.98
N LEU A 121 -3.59 -10.04 1.02
CA LEU A 121 -4.16 -10.60 -0.20
C LEU A 121 -3.10 -11.38 -0.99
N LEU A 122 -1.90 -10.83 -1.22
CA LEU A 122 -0.81 -11.49 -1.91
C LEU A 122 -0.37 -12.78 -1.21
N ARG A 123 -0.35 -12.78 0.12
CA ARG A 123 -0.04 -13.97 0.92
C ARG A 123 -1.13 -15.05 0.85
N LEU A 124 -2.39 -14.65 0.75
CA LEU A 124 -3.56 -15.54 0.81
C LEU A 124 -4.10 -15.95 -0.57
N ILE A 125 -3.61 -15.33 -1.64
CA ILE A 125 -4.18 -15.45 -3.00
C ILE A 125 -4.14 -16.89 -3.54
N GLY A 126 -3.05 -17.63 -3.27
CA GLY A 126 -2.88 -19.01 -3.72
C GLY A 126 -3.24 -19.20 -5.19
N GLN A 127 -4.16 -20.15 -5.47
CA GLN A 127 -4.68 -20.44 -6.80
C GLN A 127 -6.08 -19.85 -7.06
N ASP A 128 -6.62 -19.02 -6.16
CA ASP A 128 -7.97 -18.46 -6.27
C ASP A 128 -8.05 -17.38 -7.36
N PRO A 129 -8.76 -17.59 -8.48
CA PRO A 129 -8.86 -16.62 -9.56
C PRO A 129 -9.61 -15.34 -9.15
N ALA A 130 -10.55 -15.44 -8.21
CA ALA A 130 -11.32 -14.29 -7.73
C ALA A 130 -10.41 -13.34 -6.94
N LEU A 131 -9.56 -13.87 -6.07
CA LEU A 131 -8.58 -13.07 -5.33
C LEU A 131 -7.54 -12.44 -6.25
N ARG A 132 -7.11 -13.13 -7.31
CA ARG A 132 -6.23 -12.55 -8.33
C ARG A 132 -6.86 -11.37 -9.09
N SER A 133 -8.17 -11.47 -9.37
CA SER A 133 -8.91 -10.36 -9.99
C SER A 133 -8.96 -9.15 -9.06
N LEU A 134 -9.23 -9.37 -7.78
CA LEU A 134 -9.23 -8.32 -6.76
C LEU A 134 -7.86 -7.67 -6.62
N ASP A 135 -6.78 -8.47 -6.59
CA ASP A 135 -5.40 -7.97 -6.49
C ASP A 135 -5.05 -7.02 -7.65
N ARG A 136 -5.35 -7.42 -8.88
CA ARG A 136 -5.10 -6.58 -10.07
C ARG A 136 -5.81 -5.23 -10.03
N GLU A 137 -7.08 -5.23 -9.58
CA GLU A 137 -7.84 -3.98 -9.42
C GLU A 137 -7.21 -3.08 -8.35
N LEU A 138 -6.82 -3.66 -7.22
CA LEU A 138 -6.19 -2.94 -6.11
C LEU A 138 -4.78 -2.45 -6.48
N GLU A 139 -3.98 -3.28 -7.15
CA GLU A 139 -2.67 -2.92 -7.68
C GLU A 139 -2.75 -1.70 -8.60
N THR A 140 -3.65 -1.75 -9.59
CA THR A 140 -3.86 -0.63 -10.52
C THR A 140 -4.20 0.66 -9.78
N ARG A 141 -5.02 0.58 -8.74
CA ARG A 141 -5.40 1.75 -7.94
C ARG A 141 -4.24 2.27 -7.10
N LEU A 142 -3.54 1.38 -6.40
CA LEU A 142 -2.40 1.75 -5.56
C LEU A 142 -1.26 2.30 -6.42
N SER A 143 -0.95 1.71 -7.57
CA SER A 143 0.07 2.22 -8.49
C SER A 143 -0.19 3.68 -8.90
N ALA A 144 -1.46 4.04 -9.15
CA ALA A 144 -1.82 5.42 -9.45
C ALA A 144 -1.66 6.37 -8.25
N TRP A 145 -1.86 5.89 -7.01
CA TRP A 145 -1.69 6.71 -5.81
C TRP A 145 -0.24 6.83 -5.37
N PHE A 146 0.57 5.82 -5.67
CA PHE A 146 2.01 5.78 -5.33
C PHE A 146 2.90 6.16 -6.53
N ASP A 147 2.37 6.86 -7.51
CA ASP A 147 3.19 7.47 -8.55
C ASP A 147 4.24 8.40 -7.92
N VAL A 148 5.45 8.35 -8.44
CA VAL A 148 6.59 9.11 -7.91
C VAL A 148 6.31 10.61 -7.80
N GLY A 149 5.45 11.16 -8.67
CA GLY A 149 5.03 12.55 -8.63
C GLY A 149 4.23 12.95 -7.39
N PHE A 150 3.69 11.98 -6.63
CA PHE A 150 2.97 12.22 -5.39
C PHE A 150 3.79 11.92 -4.14
N LEU A 151 5.02 11.43 -4.29
CA LEU A 151 5.89 11.11 -3.16
C LEU A 151 6.75 12.30 -2.77
N GLU A 152 7.01 12.43 -1.47
CA GLU A 152 7.88 13.44 -0.89
C GLU A 152 9.21 12.82 -0.48
N LEU A 153 10.30 13.34 -1.03
CA LEU A 153 11.64 12.96 -0.60
C LEU A 153 12.02 13.80 0.63
N GLN A 154 12.24 13.14 1.74
CA GLN A 154 12.64 13.79 3.00
C GLN A 154 13.99 13.27 3.47
N ARG A 155 14.82 14.18 4.01
CA ARG A 155 16.04 13.81 4.69
C ARG A 155 15.71 13.32 6.10
N ILE A 156 16.18 12.14 6.45
CA ILE A 156 16.10 11.59 7.80
C ILE A 156 17.37 11.97 8.55
N THR A 157 17.19 12.49 9.76
CA THR A 157 18.25 12.89 10.66
C THR A 157 17.95 12.42 12.07
N TRP A 158 18.92 12.54 12.98
CA TRP A 158 18.69 12.22 14.38
C TRP A 158 17.58 13.07 15.04
N ASN A 159 17.21 14.21 14.44
CA ASN A 159 16.09 15.06 14.88
C ASN A 159 14.73 14.68 14.25
N SER A 160 14.70 13.65 13.44
CA SER A 160 13.45 13.14 12.87
C SER A 160 12.59 12.48 13.97
N PRO A 161 11.26 12.40 13.79
CA PRO A 161 10.39 11.76 14.76
C PRO A 161 10.84 10.34 15.10
N ALA A 162 10.85 9.99 16.39
CA ALA A 162 11.30 8.68 16.86
C ALA A 162 10.61 7.50 16.13
N LYS A 163 9.31 7.66 15.81
CA LYS A 163 8.56 6.66 15.05
C LYS A 163 9.14 6.42 13.64
N GLN A 164 9.65 7.45 12.97
CA GLN A 164 10.34 7.27 11.69
C GLN A 164 11.67 6.55 11.86
N LEU A 165 12.41 6.87 12.93
CA LEU A 165 13.69 6.23 13.24
C LEU A 165 13.50 4.75 13.60
N GLU A 166 12.47 4.41 14.36
CA GLU A 166 12.11 3.01 14.64
C GLU A 166 11.82 2.23 13.35
N LYS A 167 11.11 2.86 12.39
CA LYS A 167 10.81 2.25 11.11
C LYS A 167 12.05 1.98 10.25
N LEU A 168 13.08 2.82 10.32
CA LEU A 168 14.35 2.52 9.66
C LEU A 168 14.99 1.26 10.24
N ILE A 169 14.99 1.10 11.58
CA ILE A 169 15.52 -0.10 12.24
C ILE A 169 14.72 -1.34 11.82
N GLU A 170 13.39 -1.23 11.78
CA GLU A 170 12.52 -2.35 11.43
C GLU A 170 12.66 -2.80 9.97
N TYR A 171 12.86 -1.84 9.05
CA TYR A 171 12.76 -2.10 7.61
C TYR A 171 14.11 -2.19 6.89
N GLU A 172 15.24 -1.95 7.57
CA GLU A 172 16.54 -2.10 6.93
C GLU A 172 16.78 -3.56 6.54
N ALA A 173 16.76 -3.83 5.22
CA ALA A 173 16.81 -5.17 4.66
C ALA A 173 18.20 -5.60 4.17
N VAL A 174 19.09 -4.64 3.95
CA VAL A 174 20.41 -4.89 3.35
C VAL A 174 21.48 -5.06 4.42
N HIS A 175 21.52 -4.14 5.38
CA HIS A 175 22.49 -4.12 6.48
C HIS A 175 21.77 -3.84 7.79
N GLU A 176 21.35 -4.89 8.48
CA GLU A 176 20.60 -4.82 9.74
C GLU A 176 21.13 -3.73 10.68
N ILE A 177 20.23 -2.87 11.16
CA ILE A 177 20.53 -1.88 12.20
C ILE A 177 20.34 -2.53 13.56
N ARG A 178 21.43 -2.76 14.27
CA ARG A 178 21.48 -3.59 15.49
C ARG A 178 21.16 -2.84 16.77
N SER A 179 21.32 -1.52 16.76
CA SER A 179 21.17 -0.69 17.94
C SER A 179 20.87 0.77 17.59
N TRP A 180 20.44 1.53 18.58
CA TRP A 180 20.34 2.98 18.46
C TRP A 180 21.69 3.67 18.19
N SER A 181 22.78 3.10 18.67
CA SER A 181 24.14 3.58 18.39
C SER A 181 24.51 3.40 16.92
N ASP A 182 24.20 2.23 16.35
CA ASP A 182 24.38 1.94 14.92
C ASP A 182 23.56 2.91 14.07
N LEU A 183 22.26 3.09 14.39
CA LEU A 183 21.43 4.06 13.68
C LEU A 183 22.00 5.47 13.77
N LYS A 184 22.46 5.89 14.95
CA LYS A 184 23.08 7.22 15.14
C LYS A 184 24.29 7.41 14.25
N ASN A 185 25.16 6.40 14.15
CA ASN A 185 26.31 6.41 13.25
C ASN A 185 25.88 6.60 11.78
N ARG A 186 24.80 5.92 11.34
CA ARG A 186 24.26 6.05 9.97
C ARG A 186 23.59 7.41 9.69
N LEU A 187 23.33 8.20 10.70
CA LEU A 187 22.74 9.54 10.60
C LEU A 187 23.71 10.67 10.97
N ASP A 188 25.01 10.36 11.13
CA ASP A 188 26.03 11.33 11.51
C ASP A 188 26.31 12.37 10.40
N SER A 189 27.20 13.31 10.67
CA SER A 189 27.45 14.46 9.82
C SER A 189 28.04 14.10 8.44
N ASP A 190 28.73 12.98 8.33
CA ASP A 190 29.25 12.40 7.09
C ASP A 190 28.31 11.39 6.43
N ARG A 191 27.08 11.28 6.91
CA ARG A 191 26.05 10.38 6.40
C ARG A 191 24.85 11.16 5.88
N ARG A 192 24.14 10.54 4.95
CA ARG A 192 22.87 11.03 4.44
C ARG A 192 21.90 9.87 4.37
N CYS A 193 20.77 10.03 5.01
CA CYS A 193 19.63 9.13 4.84
C CYS A 193 18.47 9.92 4.23
N TYR A 194 17.94 9.44 3.14
CA TYR A 194 16.75 10.00 2.50
C TYR A 194 15.68 8.93 2.40
N ALA A 195 14.43 9.32 2.61
CA ALA A 195 13.30 8.43 2.42
C ALA A 195 12.19 9.10 1.63
N PHE A 196 11.50 8.30 0.80
CA PHE A 196 10.26 8.71 0.16
C PHE A 196 9.09 8.40 1.07
N PHE A 197 8.20 9.38 1.20
CA PHE A 197 6.95 9.27 1.94
C PHE A 197 5.77 9.59 1.05
N HIS A 198 4.64 8.93 1.29
CA HIS A 198 3.37 9.34 0.74
C HIS A 198 2.70 10.32 1.71
N PRO A 199 2.10 11.47 1.25
CA PRO A 199 1.47 12.47 2.13
C PRO A 199 0.39 11.90 3.06
N ARG A 200 -0.27 10.82 2.65
CA ARG A 200 -1.26 10.11 3.46
C ARG A 200 -0.66 9.05 4.40
N MET A 201 0.65 8.86 4.36
CA MET A 201 1.43 7.94 5.20
C MET A 201 2.72 8.60 5.69
N PRO A 202 2.65 9.76 6.37
CA PRO A 202 3.82 10.60 6.63
C PRO A 202 4.82 10.00 7.63
N MET A 203 4.44 8.91 8.33
CA MET A 203 5.29 8.23 9.30
C MET A 203 5.80 6.86 8.81
N GLU A 204 5.48 6.49 7.56
CA GLU A 204 5.88 5.23 6.94
C GLU A 204 6.81 5.52 5.78
N PRO A 205 8.13 5.34 5.92
CA PRO A 205 9.05 5.43 4.79
C PRO A 205 8.74 4.31 3.80
N LEU A 206 8.64 4.63 2.53
CA LEU A 206 8.35 3.65 1.47
C LEU A 206 9.62 3.03 0.91
N ILE A 207 10.58 3.88 0.63
CA ILE A 207 11.93 3.52 0.19
C ILE A 207 12.86 4.45 0.95
N PHE A 208 13.95 3.93 1.49
CA PHE A 208 15.00 4.77 2.02
C PHE A 208 16.37 4.37 1.50
N VAL A 209 17.25 5.36 1.46
CA VAL A 209 18.59 5.27 0.89
C VAL A 209 19.58 5.81 1.88
N GLU A 210 20.61 5.03 2.16
CA GLU A 210 21.71 5.43 3.02
C GLU A 210 22.97 5.72 2.19
N VAL A 211 23.58 6.86 2.45
CA VAL A 211 24.74 7.37 1.71
C VAL A 211 25.85 7.77 2.68
N ALA A 212 27.07 7.35 2.41
CA ALA A 212 28.26 7.82 3.08
C ALA A 212 28.99 8.85 2.21
N LEU A 213 29.45 9.93 2.82
CA LEU A 213 30.28 10.97 2.20
C LEU A 213 31.74 10.71 2.56
N THR A 214 32.59 10.54 1.56
CA THR A 214 33.99 10.15 1.72
C THR A 214 34.89 10.90 0.73
N ASP A 215 36.19 10.72 0.87
CA ASP A 215 37.20 11.25 -0.10
C ASP A 215 37.62 10.20 -1.16
N LYS A 216 37.16 8.95 -1.02
CA LYS A 216 37.50 7.85 -1.93
C LYS A 216 36.44 6.76 -1.90
N LEU A 217 36.43 5.91 -2.91
CA LEU A 217 35.60 4.70 -2.93
C LEU A 217 35.99 3.76 -1.77
N ALA A 218 35.01 3.16 -1.13
CA ALA A 218 35.23 2.13 -0.13
C ALA A 218 35.33 0.76 -0.81
N ASP A 219 36.34 0.00 -0.42
CA ASP A 219 36.53 -1.38 -0.91
C ASP A 219 35.63 -2.38 -0.17
N ASN A 220 35.12 -1.99 1.01
CA ASN A 220 34.31 -2.84 1.85
C ASN A 220 33.25 -2.00 2.59
N VAL A 221 31.98 -2.45 2.53
CA VAL A 221 30.88 -1.80 3.24
C VAL A 221 31.04 -1.81 4.77
N GLN A 222 31.73 -2.81 5.33
CA GLN A 222 31.96 -2.91 6.78
C GLN A 222 32.72 -1.70 7.33
N THR A 223 33.59 -1.08 6.55
CA THR A 223 34.28 0.16 6.96
C THR A 223 33.33 1.34 7.09
N LEU A 224 32.22 1.33 6.34
CA LEU A 224 31.18 2.36 6.42
C LEU A 224 30.21 2.11 7.59
N LEU A 225 30.09 0.86 8.04
CA LEU A 225 29.21 0.43 9.13
C LEU A 225 29.94 0.37 10.49
N ASP A 226 31.23 0.64 10.54
CA ASP A 226 32.00 0.64 11.78
C ASP A 226 31.63 1.85 12.66
N GLU A 227 30.93 1.58 13.76
CA GLU A 227 30.50 2.59 14.74
C GLU A 227 31.67 3.30 15.46
N HIS A 228 32.90 2.73 15.38
CA HIS A 228 34.09 3.29 16.00
C HIS A 228 34.98 4.04 14.99
N ALA A 229 34.62 4.03 13.72
CA ALA A 229 35.36 4.77 12.72
C ALA A 229 35.25 6.29 12.97
N PRO A 230 36.30 7.08 12.74
CA PRO A 230 36.22 8.51 12.87
C PRO A 230 35.23 9.09 11.81
N VAL A 231 34.42 10.04 12.24
CA VAL A 231 33.48 10.75 11.35
C VAL A 231 34.31 11.58 10.35
N PHE A 232 34.00 11.43 9.07
CA PHE A 232 34.68 12.16 8.01
C PHE A 232 34.18 13.61 7.95
N ASP A 233 35.07 14.54 7.63
CA ASP A 233 34.72 15.97 7.44
C ASP A 233 33.93 16.14 6.13
N ALA A 234 32.59 16.11 6.23
CA ALA A 234 31.69 16.10 5.09
C ALA A 234 31.94 17.22 4.02
N PRO A 235 32.30 18.45 4.37
CA PRO A 235 32.71 19.48 3.40
C PRO A 235 33.90 19.11 2.50
N ARG A 236 34.74 18.17 2.94
CA ARG A 236 35.90 17.69 2.17
C ARG A 236 35.57 16.47 1.29
N ALA A 237 34.35 15.96 1.39
CA ALA A 237 33.94 14.79 0.60
C ALA A 237 33.88 15.14 -0.90
N ASN A 238 34.42 14.25 -1.71
CA ASN A 238 34.34 14.27 -3.16
C ASN A 238 33.61 13.04 -3.73
N THR A 239 33.21 12.12 -2.85
CA THR A 239 32.62 10.84 -3.18
C THR A 239 31.39 10.61 -2.32
N ALA A 240 30.31 10.16 -2.93
CA ALA A 240 29.09 9.71 -2.25
C ALA A 240 28.88 8.21 -2.55
N ILE A 241 28.82 7.39 -1.51
CA ILE A 241 28.65 5.94 -1.61
C ILE A 241 27.25 5.59 -1.16
N PHE A 242 26.42 5.13 -2.08
CA PHE A 242 25.10 4.59 -1.80
C PHE A 242 25.28 3.13 -1.35
N TYR A 243 25.21 2.88 -0.06
CA TYR A 243 25.53 1.56 0.50
C TYR A 243 24.32 0.75 0.94
N SER A 244 23.15 1.37 1.07
CA SER A 244 21.87 0.68 1.29
C SER A 244 20.72 1.37 0.58
N ILE A 245 19.86 0.57 -0.04
CA ILE A 245 18.55 0.99 -0.58
C ILE A 245 17.56 -0.06 -0.14
N SER A 246 16.61 0.34 0.72
CA SER A 246 15.60 -0.55 1.29
C SER A 246 14.21 -0.15 0.87
N ASN A 247 13.45 -1.11 0.34
CA ASN A 247 12.02 -1.01 0.10
C ASN A 247 11.28 -1.59 1.30
N THR A 248 10.31 -0.85 1.84
CA THR A 248 9.66 -1.18 3.12
C THR A 248 8.28 -1.82 2.97
N GLN A 249 7.67 -1.67 1.81
CA GLN A 249 6.31 -2.13 1.55
C GLN A 249 6.29 -3.29 0.57
N VAL A 250 5.29 -4.17 0.71
CA VAL A 250 5.08 -5.31 -0.19
C VAL A 250 4.29 -4.85 -1.42
N GLY A 251 4.74 -5.27 -2.60
CA GLY A 251 4.04 -5.12 -3.88
C GLY A 251 4.60 -4.13 -4.84
#